data_3e68c512286bc8b51f7c6ae50c2fd603
#
_entry.id   3e68c512286bc8b51f7c6ae50c2fd603
#
_cell.length_a   1.000
_cell.length_b   1.000
_cell.length_c   1.000
_cell.angle_alpha   90.00
_cell.angle_beta   90.00
_cell.angle_gamma   90.00
#
_symmetry.space_group_name_H-M   'P 1'
#
loop_
_entity.id
_entity.type
_entity.pdbx_description
1 polymer ?
#
loop_
_entity_poly.entity_id
_entity_poly.type
_entity_poly.pdbx_seq_one_letter_code
_entity_poly.pdbx_strand_id
1 'polypeptide(L)'
;LVRRLFPELAENARFSVAPLASFAPAGSVDLVIASNVLCELERGVEPGLRKDKLSAIVTRWVRGLAPGGHVLVVEPALRSTARMLQELRARALAAGFGVVAPCTHPSSCPLLENEEDWCHEDRAISLPSRLIPIARAAGLSYEGLTFSYLVLQQQPPPLRHHVGRVVAP
;
A
#
# COMPACT_ATOMS: atom_id res chain seq x y z
N LEU A 1 1.28 -11.50 20.63
CA LEU A 1 2.29 -12.11 19.77
C LEU A 1 3.59 -11.30 19.81
N VAL A 2 3.61 -10.01 19.43
CA VAL A 2 4.82 -9.16 19.37
C VAL A 2 5.57 -9.16 20.71
N ARG A 3 4.88 -8.89 21.82
CA ARG A 3 5.49 -8.90 23.17
C ARG A 3 6.15 -10.23 23.55
N ARG A 4 5.69 -11.34 22.97
CA ARG A 4 6.22 -12.68 23.26
C ARG A 4 7.39 -13.04 22.36
N LEU A 5 7.36 -12.61 21.09
CA LEU A 5 8.36 -12.98 20.09
C LEU A 5 9.51 -11.97 19.99
N PHE A 6 9.23 -10.71 20.33
CA PHE A 6 10.16 -9.59 20.18
C PHE A 6 10.02 -8.65 21.40
N PRO A 7 10.45 -9.09 22.59
CA PRO A 7 10.28 -8.31 23.81
C PRO A 7 10.98 -6.94 23.74
N GLU A 8 12.14 -6.86 23.10
CA GLU A 8 12.91 -5.63 22.90
C GLU A 8 12.17 -4.59 22.04
N LEU A 9 11.36 -5.05 21.08
CA LEU A 9 10.50 -4.14 20.29
C LEU A 9 9.27 -3.72 21.07
N ALA A 10 8.76 -4.59 21.95
CA ALA A 10 7.53 -4.36 22.69
C ALA A 10 7.67 -3.23 23.72
N GLU A 11 8.86 -2.96 24.24
CA GLU A 11 9.14 -1.86 25.18
C GLU A 11 8.88 -0.49 24.52
N ASN A 12 9.13 -0.39 23.22
CA ASN A 12 8.93 0.82 22.41
C ASN A 12 7.62 0.80 21.60
N ALA A 13 6.79 -0.26 21.74
CA ALA A 13 5.55 -0.42 21.00
C ALA A 13 4.33 -0.03 21.85
N ARG A 14 3.47 0.79 21.26
CA ARG A 14 2.14 1.09 21.79
C ARG A 14 1.10 0.35 20.99
N PHE A 15 0.17 -0.31 21.68
CA PHE A 15 -0.92 -1.06 21.05
C PHE A 15 -2.24 -0.38 21.39
N SER A 16 -3.03 -0.10 20.35
CA SER A 16 -4.38 0.45 20.51
C SER A 16 -5.35 -0.31 19.62
N VAL A 17 -6.60 -0.33 20.02
CA VAL A 17 -7.72 -0.86 19.22
C VAL A 17 -8.64 0.29 18.90
N ALA A 18 -8.82 0.55 17.61
CA ALA A 18 -9.71 1.61 17.14
C ALA A 18 -10.29 1.23 15.77
N PRO A 19 -11.47 1.74 15.39
CA PRO A 19 -11.98 1.60 14.04
C PRO A 19 -11.03 2.27 13.04
N LEU A 20 -10.56 1.54 12.05
CA LEU A 20 -9.60 2.05 11.08
C LEU A 20 -10.16 3.24 10.28
N ALA A 21 -11.46 3.25 10.01
CA ALA A 21 -12.14 4.36 9.32
C ALA A 21 -11.98 5.72 10.03
N SER A 22 -11.81 5.72 11.36
CA SER A 22 -11.59 6.93 12.17
C SER A 22 -10.15 7.08 12.63
N PHE A 23 -9.29 6.09 12.37
CA PHE A 23 -7.89 6.14 12.79
C PHE A 23 -7.16 7.29 12.09
N ALA A 24 -6.51 8.11 12.90
CA ALA A 24 -5.53 9.09 12.47
C ALA A 24 -4.26 8.91 13.30
N PRO A 25 -3.08 9.05 12.71
CA PRO A 25 -1.85 9.07 13.48
C PRO A 25 -1.93 10.13 14.58
N ALA A 26 -1.57 9.76 15.81
CA ALA A 26 -1.50 10.70 16.93
C ALA A 26 -0.21 11.50 16.81
N GLY A 27 -0.33 12.78 16.49
CA GLY A 27 0.82 13.64 16.27
C GLY A 27 1.46 13.42 14.90
N SER A 28 2.70 13.83 14.79
CA SER A 28 3.49 13.74 13.57
C SER A 28 4.24 12.40 13.54
N VAL A 29 4.02 11.58 12.52
CA VAL A 29 4.67 10.27 12.37
C VAL A 29 5.51 10.22 11.10
N ASP A 30 6.64 9.53 11.14
CA ASP A 30 7.55 9.41 10.00
C ASP A 30 7.08 8.36 8.98
N LEU A 31 6.38 7.33 9.45
CA LEU A 31 5.94 6.24 8.59
C LEU A 31 4.60 5.64 9.06
N VAL A 32 3.69 5.51 8.11
CA VAL A 32 2.47 4.70 8.24
C VAL A 32 2.60 3.50 7.31
N ILE A 33 2.42 2.29 7.82
CA ILE A 33 2.40 1.07 7.01
C ILE A 33 1.01 0.45 7.10
N ALA A 34 0.38 0.23 5.95
CA ALA A 34 -0.86 -0.53 5.80
C ALA A 34 -0.62 -1.67 4.82
N SER A 35 -0.62 -2.90 5.32
CA SER A 35 -0.37 -4.10 4.51
C SER A 35 -1.57 -5.04 4.57
N ASN A 36 -2.14 -5.37 3.42
CA ASN A 36 -3.32 -6.22 3.28
C ASN A 36 -4.52 -5.72 4.13
N VAL A 37 -4.74 -4.42 4.14
CA VAL A 37 -5.74 -3.76 4.97
C VAL A 37 -6.86 -3.17 4.12
N LEU A 38 -6.51 -2.37 3.11
CA LEU A 38 -7.52 -1.65 2.31
C LEU A 38 -8.38 -2.60 1.48
N CYS A 39 -7.83 -3.73 1.05
CA CYS A 39 -8.59 -4.76 0.34
C CYS A 39 -9.70 -5.38 1.19
N GLU A 40 -9.57 -5.35 2.53
CA GLU A 40 -10.56 -5.90 3.47
C GLU A 40 -11.61 -4.87 3.89
N LEU A 41 -11.30 -3.57 3.77
CA LEU A 41 -12.18 -2.50 4.21
C LEU A 41 -13.35 -2.27 3.26
N GLU A 42 -14.49 -1.94 3.85
CA GLU A 42 -15.69 -1.50 3.13
C GLU A 42 -16.14 -2.51 2.05
N ARG A 43 -15.93 -3.81 2.29
CA ARG A 43 -16.47 -4.88 1.44
C ARG A 43 -17.99 -4.85 1.50
N GLY A 44 -18.65 -4.93 0.35
CA GLY A 44 -20.11 -4.86 0.24
C GLY A 44 -20.69 -3.45 0.14
N VAL A 45 -19.86 -2.42 0.22
CA VAL A 45 -20.25 -1.04 -0.11
C VAL A 45 -20.18 -0.84 -1.63
N GLU A 46 -21.05 0.01 -2.15
CA GLU A 46 -21.05 0.39 -3.56
C GLU A 46 -19.63 0.85 -3.98
N PRO A 47 -19.11 0.42 -5.17
CA PRO A 47 -17.73 0.64 -5.55
C PRO A 47 -17.26 2.11 -5.53
N GLY A 48 -18.09 3.05 -5.99
CA GLY A 48 -17.76 4.47 -5.97
C GLY A 48 -17.62 5.01 -4.55
N LEU A 49 -18.59 4.72 -3.69
CA LEU A 49 -18.58 5.12 -2.29
C LEU A 49 -17.40 4.46 -1.52
N ARG A 50 -17.08 3.21 -1.84
CA ARG A 50 -15.91 2.53 -1.28
C ARG A 50 -14.62 3.28 -1.60
N LYS A 51 -14.43 3.69 -2.85
CA LYS A 51 -13.26 4.47 -3.29
C LYS A 51 -13.13 5.79 -2.54
N ASP A 52 -14.24 6.49 -2.33
CA ASP A 52 -14.28 7.76 -1.59
C ASP A 52 -13.86 7.56 -0.13
N LYS A 53 -14.39 6.53 0.54
CA LYS A 53 -14.04 6.19 1.92
C LYS A 53 -12.56 5.81 2.07
N LEU A 54 -12.03 4.96 1.20
CA LEU A 54 -10.63 4.57 1.22
C LEU A 54 -9.70 5.77 0.94
N SER A 55 -10.06 6.63 0.01
CA SER A 55 -9.33 7.87 -0.26
C SER A 55 -9.32 8.81 0.95
N ALA A 56 -10.44 8.95 1.65
CA ALA A 56 -10.52 9.76 2.87
C ALA A 56 -9.62 9.21 3.99
N ILE A 57 -9.55 7.89 4.17
CA ILE A 57 -8.67 7.23 5.13
C ILE A 57 -7.20 7.52 4.79
N VAL A 58 -6.78 7.26 3.55
CA VAL A 58 -5.40 7.48 3.10
C VAL A 58 -5.01 8.95 3.18
N THR A 59 -5.90 9.86 2.79
CA THR A 59 -5.70 11.31 2.92
C THR A 59 -5.43 11.72 4.37
N ARG A 60 -6.16 11.16 5.32
CA ARG A 60 -5.96 11.42 6.75
C ARG A 60 -4.59 10.94 7.22
N TRP A 61 -4.15 9.78 6.75
CA TRP A 61 -2.82 9.26 7.08
C TRP A 61 -1.71 10.17 6.53
N VAL A 62 -1.82 10.57 5.25
CA VAL A 62 -0.83 11.48 4.64
C VAL A 62 -0.75 12.81 5.37
N ARG A 63 -1.89 13.39 5.78
CA ARG A 63 -1.93 14.64 6.54
C ARG A 63 -1.34 14.53 7.95
N GLY A 64 -1.34 13.34 8.55
CA GLY A 64 -0.74 13.08 9.86
C GLY A 64 0.76 12.78 9.83
N LEU A 65 1.40 12.84 8.67
CA LEU A 65 2.84 12.60 8.55
C LEU A 65 3.67 13.79 9.08
N ALA A 66 4.84 13.46 9.60
CA ALA A 66 5.93 14.43 9.78
C ALA A 66 6.42 14.97 8.42
N PRO A 67 7.07 16.13 8.40
CA PRO A 67 7.80 16.59 7.21
C PRO A 67 8.77 15.51 6.72
N GLY A 68 8.65 15.09 5.45
CA GLY A 68 9.44 14.00 4.89
C GLY A 68 8.96 12.58 5.24
N GLY A 69 7.88 12.45 6.00
CA GLY A 69 7.28 11.14 6.31
C GLY A 69 6.53 10.51 5.14
N HIS A 70 6.26 9.22 5.25
CA HIS A 70 5.67 8.41 4.18
C HIS A 70 4.49 7.56 4.65
N VAL A 71 3.54 7.34 3.75
CA VAL A 71 2.54 6.26 3.86
C VAL A 71 2.92 5.17 2.87
N LEU A 72 3.14 3.97 3.34
CA LEU A 72 3.34 2.77 2.53
C LEU A 72 2.07 1.92 2.60
N VAL A 73 1.43 1.71 1.47
CA VAL A 73 0.33 0.76 1.31
C VAL A 73 0.84 -0.41 0.49
N VAL A 74 0.63 -1.63 0.98
CA VAL A 74 0.95 -2.88 0.29
C VAL A 74 -0.30 -3.75 0.26
N GLU A 75 -0.67 -4.23 -0.92
CA GLU A 75 -1.89 -5.01 -1.13
C GLU A 75 -1.60 -6.23 -2.01
N PRO A 76 -2.45 -7.26 -1.97
CA PRO A 76 -2.32 -8.39 -2.89
C PRO A 76 -2.37 -7.94 -4.34
N ALA A 77 -1.59 -8.58 -5.21
CA ALA A 77 -1.51 -8.28 -6.65
C ALA A 77 -2.74 -8.77 -7.44
N LEU A 78 -3.92 -8.76 -6.85
CA LEU A 78 -5.15 -9.01 -7.57
C LEU A 78 -5.51 -7.79 -8.42
N ARG A 79 -6.02 -7.99 -9.64
CA ARG A 79 -6.41 -6.90 -10.54
C ARG A 79 -7.28 -5.85 -9.83
N SER A 80 -8.29 -6.30 -9.09
CA SER A 80 -9.21 -5.39 -8.38
C SER A 80 -8.50 -4.54 -7.31
N THR A 81 -7.60 -5.12 -6.52
CA THR A 81 -6.86 -4.40 -5.47
C THR A 81 -5.76 -3.51 -6.04
N ALA A 82 -5.06 -3.96 -7.08
CA ALA A 82 -4.06 -3.15 -7.77
C ALA A 82 -4.70 -1.94 -8.45
N ARG A 83 -5.82 -2.11 -9.15
CA ARG A 83 -6.56 -0.98 -9.76
C ARG A 83 -7.11 -0.02 -8.72
N MET A 84 -7.55 -0.52 -7.57
CA MET A 84 -7.91 0.34 -6.43
C MET A 84 -6.73 1.23 -6.00
N LEU A 85 -5.51 0.69 -5.89
CA LEU A 85 -4.32 1.49 -5.57
C LEU A 85 -3.99 2.50 -6.67
N GLN A 86 -4.15 2.16 -7.95
CA GLN A 86 -3.96 3.10 -9.06
C GLN A 86 -4.95 4.28 -8.97
N GLU A 87 -6.20 4.02 -8.61
CA GLU A 87 -7.20 5.08 -8.39
C GLU A 87 -6.90 5.92 -7.15
N LEU A 88 -6.48 5.30 -6.04
CA LEU A 88 -6.03 6.03 -4.84
C LEU A 88 -4.83 6.93 -5.15
N ARG A 89 -3.90 6.45 -5.99
CA ARG A 89 -2.81 7.27 -6.51
C ARG A 89 -3.31 8.51 -7.27
N ALA A 90 -4.25 8.33 -8.18
CA ALA A 90 -4.80 9.45 -8.95
C ALA A 90 -5.47 10.49 -8.05
N ARG A 91 -6.23 10.04 -7.04
CA ARG A 91 -6.88 10.91 -6.06
C ARG A 91 -5.87 11.62 -5.14
N ALA A 92 -4.79 10.94 -4.75
CA ALA A 92 -3.73 11.53 -3.96
C ALA A 92 -3.04 12.67 -4.73
N LEU A 93 -2.71 12.46 -5.99
CA LEU A 93 -2.15 13.49 -6.87
C LEU A 93 -3.11 14.67 -7.07
N ALA A 94 -4.40 14.42 -7.28
CA ALA A 94 -5.42 15.47 -7.40
C ALA A 94 -5.57 16.27 -6.10
N ALA A 95 -5.30 15.67 -4.94
CA ALA A 95 -5.28 16.34 -3.64
C ALA A 95 -3.96 17.08 -3.34
N GLY A 96 -2.99 17.09 -4.28
CA GLY A 96 -1.70 17.75 -4.15
C GLY A 96 -0.63 16.96 -3.39
N PHE A 97 -0.88 15.69 -3.08
CA PHE A 97 0.10 14.82 -2.42
C PHE A 97 1.13 14.27 -3.41
N GLY A 98 2.29 13.93 -2.89
CA GLY A 98 3.36 13.30 -3.66
C GLY A 98 3.25 11.80 -3.74
N VAL A 99 3.49 11.23 -4.91
CA VAL A 99 3.70 9.80 -5.13
C VAL A 99 5.20 9.55 -5.26
N VAL A 100 5.75 8.74 -4.35
CA VAL A 100 7.20 8.44 -4.30
C VAL A 100 7.53 7.18 -5.08
N ALA A 101 6.67 6.17 -4.96
CA ALA A 101 6.79 4.87 -5.59
C ALA A 101 5.39 4.21 -5.71
N PRO A 102 5.24 3.26 -6.65
CA PRO A 102 6.18 2.74 -7.62
C PRO A 102 6.37 3.66 -8.84
N CYS A 103 5.53 4.68 -8.98
CA CYS A 103 5.52 5.53 -10.16
C CYS A 103 6.65 6.56 -10.13
N THR A 104 7.23 6.83 -11.30
CA THR A 104 8.32 7.79 -11.50
C THR A 104 7.83 9.14 -12.02
N HIS A 105 6.51 9.28 -12.23
CA HIS A 105 5.88 10.47 -12.81
C HIS A 105 4.53 10.80 -12.14
N PRO A 106 4.11 12.07 -12.13
CA PRO A 106 2.81 12.50 -11.57
C PRO A 106 1.65 12.43 -12.59
N SER A 107 1.90 12.08 -13.84
CA SER A 107 0.86 11.99 -14.88
C SER A 107 -0.13 10.87 -14.61
N SER A 108 -1.22 10.78 -15.36
CA SER A 108 -2.17 9.68 -15.33
C SER A 108 -1.46 8.33 -15.50
N CYS A 109 -2.02 7.30 -14.88
CA CYS A 109 -1.46 5.95 -14.99
C CYS A 109 -1.90 5.34 -16.32
N PRO A 110 -0.97 4.97 -17.22
CA PRO A 110 -1.34 4.41 -18.53
C PRO A 110 -2.06 3.06 -18.42
N LEU A 111 -1.80 2.29 -17.36
CA LEU A 111 -2.47 1.00 -17.13
C LEU A 111 -3.97 1.14 -16.76
N LEU A 112 -4.46 2.37 -16.51
CA LEU A 112 -5.89 2.60 -16.32
C LEU A 112 -6.65 2.72 -17.64
N GLU A 113 -5.98 2.90 -18.77
CA GLU A 113 -6.58 3.01 -20.10
C GLU A 113 -7.15 1.68 -20.59
N ASN A 114 -6.56 0.55 -20.16
CA ASN A 114 -7.05 -0.79 -20.44
C ASN A 114 -7.54 -1.46 -19.14
N GLU A 115 -8.76 -1.96 -19.16
CA GLU A 115 -9.37 -2.59 -17.96
C GLU A 115 -8.71 -3.91 -17.57
N GLU A 116 -8.03 -4.57 -18.49
CA GLU A 116 -7.32 -5.83 -18.23
C GLU A 116 -5.96 -5.63 -17.58
N ASP A 117 -5.41 -4.41 -17.62
CA ASP A 117 -4.09 -4.11 -17.09
C ASP A 117 -4.12 -3.72 -15.60
N TRP A 118 -3.10 -4.12 -14.87
CA TRP A 118 -2.88 -3.71 -13.49
C TRP A 118 -1.41 -3.71 -13.12
N CYS A 119 -1.05 -2.84 -12.17
CA CYS A 119 0.33 -2.65 -11.71
C CYS A 119 0.64 -3.57 -10.53
N HIS A 120 1.73 -4.34 -10.62
CA HIS A 120 2.22 -5.17 -9.52
C HIS A 120 3.73 -5.33 -9.56
N GLU A 121 4.30 -5.83 -8.49
CA GLU A 121 5.67 -6.28 -8.37
C GLU A 121 5.69 -7.79 -8.27
N ASP A 122 6.68 -8.40 -8.86
CA ASP A 122 7.03 -9.79 -8.69
C ASP A 122 8.45 -9.87 -8.13
N ARG A 123 8.61 -10.53 -6.98
CA ARG A 123 9.88 -10.67 -6.28
C ARG A 123 10.14 -12.13 -5.96
N ALA A 124 11.24 -12.65 -6.46
CA ALA A 124 11.72 -13.96 -6.04
C ALA A 124 11.95 -13.97 -4.52
N ILE A 125 11.44 -14.98 -3.86
CA ILE A 125 11.60 -15.17 -2.41
C ILE A 125 12.11 -16.57 -2.11
N SER A 126 12.84 -16.68 -1.00
CA SER A 126 13.21 -17.98 -0.41
C SER A 126 12.38 -18.16 0.87
N LEU A 127 11.42 -19.05 0.84
CA LEU A 127 10.68 -19.39 2.05
C LEU A 127 11.57 -20.09 3.07
N PRO A 128 11.44 -19.75 4.37
CA PRO A 128 12.02 -20.56 5.42
C PRO A 128 11.59 -22.02 5.29
N SER A 129 12.53 -22.96 5.45
CA SER A 129 12.29 -24.40 5.24
C SER A 129 11.07 -24.94 6.00
N ARG A 130 10.80 -24.40 7.20
CA ARG A 130 9.63 -24.75 8.03
C ARG A 130 8.28 -24.37 7.41
N LEU A 131 8.24 -23.41 6.47
CA LEU A 131 7.01 -22.95 5.82
C LEU A 131 6.73 -23.71 4.50
N ILE A 132 7.74 -24.34 3.90
CA ILE A 132 7.61 -25.05 2.64
C ILE A 132 6.53 -26.16 2.69
N PRO A 133 6.49 -27.03 3.73
CA PRO A 133 5.45 -28.05 3.81
C PRO A 133 4.03 -27.46 3.90
N ILE A 134 3.90 -26.34 4.61
CA ILE A 134 2.62 -25.64 4.77
C ILE A 134 2.17 -25.04 3.42
N ALA A 135 3.08 -24.37 2.72
CA ALA A 135 2.80 -23.79 1.40
C ALA A 135 2.38 -24.88 0.38
N ARG A 136 3.08 -26.01 0.36
CA ARG A 136 2.71 -27.16 -0.48
C ARG A 136 1.33 -27.72 -0.16
N ALA A 137 1.04 -27.94 1.12
CA ALA A 137 -0.26 -28.44 1.57
C ALA A 137 -1.41 -27.48 1.22
N ALA A 138 -1.14 -26.18 1.19
CA ALA A 138 -2.09 -25.14 0.80
C ALA A 138 -2.16 -24.89 -0.72
N GLY A 139 -1.37 -25.61 -1.54
CA GLY A 139 -1.31 -25.37 -2.99
C GLY A 139 -0.77 -24.00 -3.40
N LEU A 140 0.03 -23.36 -2.54
CA LEU A 140 0.59 -22.04 -2.80
C LEU A 140 1.92 -22.14 -3.55
N SER A 141 2.13 -21.22 -4.51
CA SER A 141 3.46 -20.96 -5.05
C SER A 141 4.32 -20.31 -3.97
N TYR A 142 5.57 -20.71 -3.88
CA TYR A 142 6.53 -20.17 -2.89
C TYR A 142 7.85 -19.73 -3.54
N GLU A 143 7.88 -19.62 -4.85
CA GLU A 143 9.06 -19.17 -5.61
C GLU A 143 9.09 -17.66 -5.81
N GLY A 144 7.93 -17.03 -5.71
CA GLY A 144 7.77 -15.58 -5.85
C GLY A 144 6.72 -15.00 -4.93
N LEU A 145 6.85 -13.71 -4.67
CA LEU A 145 5.86 -12.88 -3.99
C LEU A 145 5.37 -11.80 -4.93
N THR A 146 4.09 -11.84 -5.27
CA THR A 146 3.43 -10.81 -6.08
C THR A 146 2.60 -9.89 -5.19
N PHE A 147 2.82 -8.57 -5.33
CA PHE A 147 2.11 -7.55 -4.57
C PHE A 147 1.99 -6.25 -5.35
N SER A 148 1.02 -5.44 -4.99
CA SER A 148 0.89 -4.05 -5.45
C SER A 148 1.18 -3.12 -4.29
N TYR A 149 1.80 -1.96 -4.55
CA TYR A 149 2.10 -1.02 -3.49
C TYR A 149 2.02 0.43 -3.95
N LEU A 150 1.91 1.32 -2.98
CA LEU A 150 1.88 2.76 -3.17
C LEU A 150 2.58 3.45 -2.01
N VAL A 151 3.53 4.33 -2.32
CA VAL A 151 4.21 5.18 -1.33
C VAL A 151 3.82 6.63 -1.58
N LEU A 152 3.24 7.25 -0.56
CA LEU A 152 2.77 8.62 -0.59
C LEU A 152 3.52 9.49 0.42
N GLN A 153 3.61 10.78 0.14
CA GLN A 153 4.12 11.82 1.04
C GLN A 153 3.28 13.11 0.90
N GLN A 154 3.43 14.05 1.84
CA GLN A 154 2.66 15.28 1.83
C GLN A 154 2.95 16.16 0.63
N GLN A 155 4.22 16.27 0.24
CA GLN A 155 4.64 17.12 -0.88
C GLN A 155 5.12 16.29 -2.05
N PRO A 156 4.89 16.71 -3.30
CA PRO A 156 5.45 16.03 -4.46
C PRO A 156 6.97 15.92 -4.35
N PRO A 157 7.56 14.75 -4.65
CA PRO A 157 9.00 14.63 -4.76
C PRO A 157 9.51 15.46 -5.95
N PRO A 158 10.78 15.86 -5.96
CA PRO A 158 11.36 16.49 -7.14
C PRO A 158 11.21 15.55 -8.35
N LEU A 159 10.87 16.14 -9.51
CA LEU A 159 10.72 15.37 -10.73
C LEU A 159 12.04 14.68 -11.09
N ARG A 160 11.98 13.38 -11.27
CA ARG A 160 13.09 12.58 -11.76
C ARG A 160 12.99 12.51 -13.28
N HIS A 161 13.79 13.30 -13.97
CA HIS A 161 13.86 13.25 -15.45
C HIS A 161 14.58 11.97 -15.88
N HIS A 162 14.11 11.38 -16.98
CA HIS A 162 14.71 10.19 -17.63
C HIS A 162 14.69 8.89 -16.82
N VAL A 163 13.78 8.76 -15.85
CA VAL A 163 13.57 7.51 -15.13
C VAL A 163 12.23 6.90 -15.56
N GLY A 164 12.30 5.72 -16.13
CA GLY A 164 11.14 4.89 -16.46
C GLY A 164 11.08 3.67 -15.55
N ARG A 165 9.88 3.15 -15.32
CA ARG A 165 9.66 1.85 -14.71
C ARG A 165 9.15 0.89 -15.76
N VAL A 166 9.83 -0.24 -15.93
CA VAL A 166 9.31 -1.35 -16.73
C VAL A 166 8.25 -2.07 -15.90
N VAL A 167 7.03 -2.14 -16.42
CA VAL A 167 5.97 -3.00 -15.90
C VAL A 167 5.94 -4.23 -16.80
N ALA A 168 6.00 -5.41 -16.19
CA ALA A 168 5.89 -6.65 -16.95
C ALA A 168 4.53 -6.70 -17.68
N PRO A 169 4.50 -7.27 -18.89
CA PRO A 169 3.26 -7.51 -19.61
C PRO A 169 2.36 -8.50 -18.88
#